data_8a23fa030f79d3f27e67e47f92ee6adc
#
_entry.id   8a23fa030f79d3f27e67e47f92ee6adc
#
_cell.length_a   1.000
_cell.length_b   1.000
_cell.length_c   1.000
_cell.angle_alpha   90.00
_cell.angle_beta   90.00
_cell.angle_gamma   90.00
#
_symmetry.space_group_name_H-M   'P 1'
#
loop_
_entity.id
_entity.type
_entity.pdbx_description
1 polymer ?
#
loop_
_entity_poly.entity_id
_entity_poly.type
_entity_poly.pdbx_seq_one_letter_code
_entity_poly.pdbx_strand_id
1 'polypeptide(L)'
;MRKYYQNIYSYCVRRTGNQVVASDLTQEIFLKLVKSIYDYRFSGKFINFLFTIAVNTCNDYYRKPRQAYENIDDLQKGDDKPAPIENIIRSEEAIFIKSKIDELPDIQKDAIILYYYHDMKAKDIAKITGANLSTVKSRLKQGKDKLKKLFNEEDYFER
;
A
#
# COMPACT_ATOMS: atom_id res chain seq x y z
N MET A 1 -9.53 14.44 9.34
CA MET A 1 -8.29 14.52 8.53
C MET A 1 -7.20 13.56 9.01
N ARG A 2 -6.90 13.50 10.31
CA ARG A 2 -5.85 12.59 10.83
C ARG A 2 -6.07 11.12 10.48
N LYS A 3 -7.32 10.65 10.58
CA LYS A 3 -7.66 9.26 10.28
C LYS A 3 -7.37 8.90 8.81
N TYR A 4 -7.74 9.78 7.89
CA TYR A 4 -7.49 9.55 6.48
C TYR A 4 -6.01 9.63 6.13
N TYR A 5 -5.30 10.57 6.75
CA TYR A 5 -3.85 10.69 6.55
C TYR A 5 -3.12 9.42 6.97
N GLN A 6 -3.44 8.88 8.15
CA GLN A 6 -2.82 7.66 8.65
C GLN A 6 -3.13 6.45 7.77
N ASN A 7 -4.37 6.34 7.28
CA ASN A 7 -4.75 5.27 6.38
C ASN A 7 -3.94 5.31 5.08
N ILE A 8 -3.80 6.49 4.49
CA ILE A 8 -3.05 6.66 3.24
C ILE A 8 -1.55 6.45 3.48
N TYR A 9 -1.00 7.02 4.55
CA TYR A 9 0.40 6.82 4.91
C TYR A 9 0.71 5.34 5.14
N SER A 10 -0.14 4.65 5.89
CA SER A 10 -0.02 3.22 6.15
C SER A 10 -0.02 2.40 4.85
N TYR A 11 -0.93 2.72 3.94
CA TYR A 11 -0.96 2.09 2.63
C TYR A 11 0.35 2.32 1.87
N CYS A 12 0.83 3.56 1.85
CA CYS A 12 2.07 3.91 1.14
C CYS A 12 3.29 3.21 1.74
N VAL A 13 3.38 3.11 3.07
CA VAL A 13 4.46 2.38 3.74
C VAL A 13 4.44 0.90 3.34
N ARG A 14 3.28 0.27 3.39
CA ARG A 14 3.16 -1.15 3.01
C ARG A 14 3.44 -1.38 1.53
N ARG A 15 3.06 -0.42 0.70
CA ARG A 15 3.23 -0.52 -0.76
C ARG A 15 4.68 -0.30 -1.19
N THR A 16 5.39 0.65 -0.57
CA THR A 16 6.74 1.05 -0.99
C THR A 16 7.85 0.44 -0.13
N GLY A 17 7.54 0.06 1.10
CA GLY A 17 8.54 -0.42 2.04
C GLY A 17 9.51 0.64 2.53
N ASN A 18 9.25 1.92 2.26
CA ASN A 18 10.15 3.04 2.60
C ASN A 18 9.33 4.19 3.17
N GLN A 19 9.65 4.59 4.40
CA GLN A 19 8.90 5.61 5.13
C GLN A 19 9.00 7.00 4.52
N VAL A 20 10.16 7.37 4.01
CA VAL A 20 10.35 8.70 3.41
C VAL A 20 9.62 8.80 2.07
N VAL A 21 9.74 7.79 1.23
CA VAL A 21 8.97 7.70 -0.01
C VAL A 21 7.47 7.72 0.29
N ALA A 22 7.04 6.97 1.30
CA ALA A 22 5.63 6.93 1.71
C ALA A 22 5.14 8.30 2.18
N SER A 23 5.95 9.03 2.95
CA SER A 23 5.62 10.39 3.39
C SER A 23 5.46 11.33 2.21
N ASP A 24 6.39 11.31 1.26
CA ASP A 24 6.34 12.15 0.07
C ASP A 24 5.11 11.82 -0.79
N LEU A 25 4.84 10.54 -1.00
CA LEU A 25 3.68 10.10 -1.76
C LEU A 25 2.37 10.48 -1.06
N THR A 26 2.31 10.38 0.26
CA THR A 26 1.13 10.78 1.04
C THR A 26 0.84 12.26 0.85
N GLN A 27 1.85 13.12 0.92
CA GLN A 27 1.69 14.54 0.66
C GLN A 27 1.20 14.80 -0.77
N GLU A 28 1.78 14.14 -1.75
CA GLU A 28 1.36 14.25 -3.14
C GLU A 28 -0.10 13.82 -3.34
N ILE A 29 -0.51 12.73 -2.69
CA ILE A 29 -1.89 12.23 -2.74
C ILE A 29 -2.86 13.26 -2.19
N PHE A 30 -2.55 13.87 -1.05
CA PHE A 30 -3.44 14.89 -0.47
C PHE A 30 -3.45 16.18 -1.29
N LEU A 31 -2.35 16.57 -1.93
CA LEU A 31 -2.34 17.68 -2.88
C LEU A 31 -3.24 17.39 -4.09
N LYS A 32 -3.19 16.19 -4.63
CA LYS A 32 -4.07 15.76 -5.71
C LYS A 32 -5.53 15.74 -5.27
N LEU A 33 -5.78 15.30 -4.03
CA LEU A 33 -7.13 15.34 -3.45
C LEU A 33 -7.69 16.76 -3.42
N VAL A 34 -6.90 17.71 -2.91
CA VAL A 34 -7.31 19.13 -2.83
C VAL A 34 -7.63 19.68 -4.22
N LYS A 35 -6.82 19.37 -5.21
CA LYS A 35 -7.02 19.82 -6.60
C LYS A 35 -8.27 19.21 -7.24
N SER A 36 -8.63 17.99 -6.88
CA SER A 36 -9.74 17.26 -7.48
C SER A 36 -11.03 17.30 -6.68
N ILE A 37 -11.03 17.93 -5.51
CA ILE A 37 -12.19 17.91 -4.61
C ILE A 37 -13.40 18.64 -5.23
N TYR A 38 -13.16 19.66 -6.04
CA TYR A 38 -14.23 20.39 -6.74
C TYR A 38 -14.88 19.56 -7.85
N ASP A 39 -14.14 18.62 -8.40
CA ASP A 39 -14.63 17.71 -9.44
C ASP A 39 -15.21 16.42 -8.84
N TYR A 40 -15.07 16.25 -7.52
CA TYR A 40 -15.60 15.09 -6.82
C TYR A 40 -17.13 15.13 -6.81
N ARG A 41 -17.72 14.20 -7.50
CA ARG A 41 -19.15 13.97 -7.48
C ARG A 41 -19.45 12.78 -6.59
N PHE A 42 -20.39 12.95 -5.67
CA PHE A 42 -20.75 11.92 -4.69
C PHE A 42 -21.40 10.71 -5.35
N SER A 43 -20.63 9.94 -6.09
CA SER A 43 -21.08 8.68 -6.68
C SER A 43 -20.44 7.48 -5.97
N GLY A 44 -20.34 7.53 -4.64
CA GLY A 44 -19.74 6.45 -3.87
C GLY A 44 -19.08 6.92 -2.58
N LYS A 45 -18.33 6.04 -1.95
CA LYS A 45 -17.65 6.35 -0.69
C LYS A 45 -16.45 7.26 -0.93
N PHE A 46 -16.32 8.31 -0.13
CA PHE A 46 -15.15 9.20 -0.17
C PHE A 46 -13.84 8.45 -0.01
N ILE A 47 -13.80 7.46 0.87
CA ILE A 47 -12.58 6.66 1.10
C ILE A 47 -12.14 5.93 -0.17
N ASN A 48 -13.07 5.47 -0.99
CA ASN A 48 -12.74 4.81 -2.26
C ASN A 48 -12.13 5.80 -3.26
N PHE A 49 -12.64 7.02 -3.30
CA PHE A 49 -12.08 8.08 -4.13
C PHE A 49 -10.64 8.40 -3.70
N LEU A 50 -10.42 8.55 -2.40
CA LEU A 50 -9.09 8.84 -1.85
C LEU A 50 -8.10 7.71 -2.15
N PHE A 51 -8.49 6.45 -1.96
CA PHE A 51 -7.62 5.31 -2.26
C PHE A 51 -7.37 5.13 -3.76
N THR A 52 -8.31 5.55 -4.61
CA THR A 52 -8.08 5.58 -6.06
C THR A 52 -6.92 6.51 -6.39
N ILE A 53 -6.89 7.69 -5.80
CA ILE A 53 -5.77 8.63 -5.96
C ILE A 53 -4.48 8.01 -5.43
N ALA A 54 -4.54 7.36 -4.27
CA ALA A 54 -3.38 6.74 -3.64
C ALA A 54 -2.78 5.62 -4.50
N VAL A 55 -3.60 4.70 -4.98
CA VAL A 55 -3.15 3.59 -5.84
C VAL A 55 -2.53 4.12 -7.13
N ASN A 56 -3.19 5.07 -7.77
CA ASN A 56 -2.70 5.68 -9.01
C ASN A 56 -1.38 6.42 -8.81
N THR A 57 -1.25 7.14 -7.70
CA THR A 57 -0.02 7.88 -7.38
C THR A 57 1.15 6.92 -7.13
N CYS A 58 0.93 5.85 -6.39
CA CYS A 58 1.96 4.83 -6.18
C CYS A 58 2.35 4.13 -7.49
N ASN A 59 1.37 3.81 -8.32
CA ASN A 59 1.65 3.21 -9.63
C ASN A 59 2.47 4.14 -10.52
N ASP A 60 2.15 5.44 -10.53
CA ASP A 60 2.91 6.43 -11.27
C ASP A 60 4.35 6.56 -10.77
N TYR A 61 4.53 6.50 -9.45
CA TYR A 61 5.86 6.50 -8.84
C TYR A 61 6.73 5.36 -9.38
N TYR A 62 6.18 4.15 -9.48
CA TYR A 62 6.92 3.00 -9.97
C TYR A 62 7.16 3.00 -11.49
N ARG A 63 6.34 3.72 -12.24
CA ARG A 63 6.52 3.86 -13.69
C ARG A 63 7.58 4.90 -14.08
N LYS A 64 7.90 5.86 -13.19
CA LYS A 64 8.90 6.89 -13.48
C LYS A 64 10.32 6.33 -13.42
N PRO A 65 11.23 6.75 -14.32
CA PRO A 65 12.63 6.33 -14.23
C PRO A 65 13.25 6.85 -12.92
N ARG A 66 13.93 5.95 -12.19
CA ARG A 66 14.40 6.16 -10.82
C ARG A 66 15.73 6.90 -10.69
N GLN A 67 16.11 7.75 -11.60
CA GLN A 67 17.44 8.36 -11.59
C GLN A 67 17.73 9.30 -10.41
N ALA A 68 16.73 9.79 -9.72
CA ALA A 68 16.91 10.80 -8.69
C ALA A 68 16.87 10.27 -7.24
N TYR A 69 16.54 8.99 -7.02
CA TYR A 69 16.22 8.49 -5.69
C TYR A 69 17.26 7.54 -5.10
N GLU A 70 18.27 7.16 -5.84
CA GLU A 70 19.31 6.25 -5.35
C GLU A 70 20.18 6.85 -4.24
N ASN A 71 20.25 8.17 -4.15
CA ASN A 71 21.05 8.89 -3.16
C ASN A 71 20.27 9.25 -1.88
N ILE A 72 18.98 8.97 -1.81
CA ILE A 72 18.13 9.36 -0.69
C ILE A 72 18.09 8.30 0.40
N ASP A 73 18.38 7.06 0.06
CA ASP A 73 18.42 5.96 1.04
C ASP A 73 19.47 6.20 2.14
N ASP A 74 20.54 6.92 1.84
CA ASP A 74 21.59 7.24 2.82
C ASP A 74 21.24 8.40 3.76
N LEU A 75 20.26 9.24 3.40
CA LEU A 75 19.90 10.41 4.18
C LEU A 75 18.80 10.14 5.22
N GLN A 76 18.29 8.95 5.28
CA GLN A 76 17.09 8.63 6.05
C GLN A 76 17.32 8.13 7.46
N LYS A 77 18.55 8.04 7.90
CA LYS A 77 18.87 7.54 9.23
C LYS A 77 18.72 8.58 10.35
N GLY A 78 18.10 9.72 10.05
CA GLY A 78 18.20 10.87 10.94
C GLY A 78 16.96 11.31 11.69
N ASP A 79 15.76 10.86 11.37
CA ASP A 79 14.57 11.35 12.08
C ASP A 79 13.78 10.22 12.71
N ASP A 80 14.14 9.95 13.93
CA ASP A 80 13.55 8.93 14.79
C ASP A 80 12.30 9.45 15.53
N LYS A 81 11.28 9.89 14.81
CA LYS A 81 9.97 10.03 15.45
C LYS A 81 9.11 8.83 15.09
N PRO A 82 8.95 7.84 16.01
CA PRO A 82 8.14 6.68 15.70
C PRO A 82 6.69 7.09 15.50
N ALA A 83 6.22 7.01 14.26
CA ALA A 83 4.80 7.01 14.00
C ALA A 83 4.19 5.77 14.68
N PRO A 84 2.94 5.82 15.18
CA PRO A 84 2.30 4.65 15.82
C PRO A 84 2.33 3.38 14.96
N ILE A 85 2.43 3.55 13.65
CA ILE A 85 2.55 2.45 12.67
C ILE A 85 3.91 1.77 12.73
N GLU A 86 4.96 2.49 13.08
CA GLU A 86 6.31 1.91 13.23
C GLU A 86 6.37 0.88 14.35
N ASN A 87 5.64 1.09 15.43
CA ASN A 87 5.58 0.16 16.55
C ASN A 87 4.91 -1.16 16.16
N ILE A 88 3.94 -1.12 15.24
CA ILE A 88 3.27 -2.32 14.73
C ILE A 88 4.19 -3.06 13.74
N ILE A 89 4.96 -2.33 12.94
CA ILE A 89 5.86 -2.90 11.93
C ILE A 89 7.14 -3.46 12.56
N ARG A 90 7.46 -3.08 13.79
CA ARG A 90 8.70 -3.50 14.48
C ARG A 90 8.67 -4.91 15.07
N SER A 91 7.51 -5.56 15.20
CA SER A 91 7.49 -6.95 15.65
C SER A 91 8.15 -7.83 14.58
N GLU A 92 8.91 -8.83 15.02
CA GLU A 92 9.56 -9.79 14.10
C GLU A 92 8.55 -10.45 13.17
N GLU A 93 7.40 -10.80 13.72
CA GLU A 93 6.30 -11.39 12.97
C GLU A 93 5.77 -10.45 11.88
N ALA A 94 5.55 -9.17 12.21
CA ALA A 94 5.08 -8.18 11.25
C ALA A 94 6.12 -7.91 10.15
N ILE A 95 7.40 -7.87 10.49
CA ILE A 95 8.49 -7.72 9.52
C ILE A 95 8.54 -8.93 8.58
N PHE A 96 8.37 -10.12 9.12
CA PHE A 96 8.33 -11.36 8.34
C PHE A 96 7.17 -11.36 7.34
N ILE A 97 5.96 -11.06 7.82
CA ILE A 97 4.77 -10.99 6.97
C ILE A 97 4.95 -9.94 5.87
N LYS A 98 5.48 -8.77 6.24
CA LYS A 98 5.74 -7.69 5.28
C LYS A 98 6.71 -8.14 4.18
N SER A 99 7.78 -8.84 4.56
CA SER A 99 8.77 -9.33 3.58
C SER A 99 8.14 -10.27 2.55
N LYS A 100 7.17 -11.09 2.97
CA LYS A 100 6.45 -12.00 2.08
C LYS A 100 5.46 -11.27 1.17
N ILE A 101 4.78 -10.27 1.70
CA ILE A 101 3.87 -9.42 0.90
C ILE A 101 4.68 -8.66 -0.16
N ASP A 102 5.88 -8.20 0.17
CA ASP A 102 6.75 -7.50 -0.78
C ASP A 102 7.17 -8.37 -1.98
N GLU A 103 7.15 -9.70 -1.83
CA GLU A 103 7.43 -10.63 -2.93
C GLU A 103 6.28 -10.81 -3.93
N LEU A 104 5.07 -10.31 -3.57
CA LEU A 104 3.92 -10.42 -4.46
C LEU A 104 4.04 -9.45 -5.65
N PRO A 105 3.50 -9.81 -6.84
CA PRO A 105 3.31 -8.85 -7.92
C PRO A 105 2.46 -7.66 -7.45
N ASP A 106 2.70 -6.49 -8.01
CA ASP A 106 2.09 -5.22 -7.57
C ASP A 106 0.56 -5.27 -7.51
N ILE A 107 -0.09 -5.86 -8.51
CA ILE A 107 -1.55 -5.95 -8.55
C ILE A 107 -2.12 -6.88 -7.46
N GLN A 108 -1.42 -7.95 -7.12
CA GLN A 108 -1.81 -8.83 -6.02
C GLN A 108 -1.52 -8.18 -4.68
N LYS A 109 -0.37 -7.51 -4.57
CA LYS A 109 0.02 -6.77 -3.37
C LYS A 109 -1.02 -5.72 -3.00
N ASP A 110 -1.45 -4.88 -3.95
CA ASP A 110 -2.47 -3.87 -3.71
C ASP A 110 -3.79 -4.48 -3.24
N ALA A 111 -4.24 -5.55 -3.89
CA ALA A 111 -5.47 -6.23 -3.49
C ALA A 111 -5.39 -6.77 -2.05
N ILE A 112 -4.28 -7.42 -1.71
CA ILE A 112 -4.05 -7.97 -0.36
C ILE A 112 -3.99 -6.85 0.69
N ILE A 113 -3.26 -5.79 0.43
CA ILE A 113 -3.14 -4.66 1.37
C ILE A 113 -4.50 -4.02 1.61
N LEU A 114 -5.24 -3.73 0.55
CA LEU A 114 -6.55 -3.06 0.66
C LEU A 114 -7.57 -3.95 1.37
N TYR A 115 -7.56 -5.24 1.11
CA TYR A 115 -8.51 -6.17 1.71
C TYR A 115 -8.22 -6.45 3.19
N TYR A 116 -6.97 -6.80 3.52
CA TYR A 116 -6.62 -7.25 4.87
C TYR A 116 -6.24 -6.13 5.84
N TYR A 117 -5.60 -5.08 5.36
CA TYR A 117 -5.15 -3.98 6.24
C TYR A 117 -6.12 -2.81 6.27
N HIS A 118 -6.92 -2.64 5.24
CA HIS A 118 -7.86 -1.52 5.14
C HIS A 118 -9.33 -1.95 5.13
N ASP A 119 -9.59 -3.23 5.37
CA ASP A 119 -10.93 -3.80 5.51
C ASP A 119 -11.87 -3.49 4.35
N MET A 120 -11.31 -3.38 3.14
CA MET A 120 -12.10 -3.08 1.96
C MET A 120 -12.72 -4.33 1.36
N LYS A 121 -13.96 -4.19 0.93
CA LYS A 121 -14.65 -5.26 0.21
C LYS A 121 -14.11 -5.38 -1.22
N ALA A 122 -14.16 -6.58 -1.78
CA ALA A 122 -13.67 -6.82 -3.14
C ALA A 122 -14.30 -5.87 -4.17
N LYS A 123 -15.57 -5.54 -4.01
CA LYS A 123 -16.27 -4.59 -4.91
C LYS A 123 -15.70 -3.18 -4.81
N ASP A 124 -15.27 -2.74 -3.63
CA ASP A 124 -14.65 -1.44 -3.44
C ASP A 124 -13.23 -1.43 -4.03
N ILE A 125 -12.48 -2.51 -3.85
CA ILE A 125 -11.16 -2.68 -4.47
C ILE A 125 -11.27 -2.64 -6.00
N ALA A 126 -12.32 -3.25 -6.56
CA ALA A 126 -12.58 -3.19 -7.99
C ALA A 126 -12.73 -1.73 -8.48
N LYS A 127 -13.49 -0.92 -7.75
CA LYS A 127 -13.66 0.51 -8.07
C LYS A 127 -12.34 1.28 -7.94
N ILE A 128 -11.59 1.02 -6.88
CA ILE A 128 -10.33 1.72 -6.59
C ILE A 128 -9.28 1.40 -7.66
N THR A 129 -9.17 0.14 -8.08
CA THR A 129 -8.12 -0.31 -9.00
C THR A 129 -8.54 -0.28 -10.47
N GLY A 130 -9.81 0.02 -10.75
CA GLY A 130 -10.33 0.01 -12.13
C GLY A 130 -10.45 -1.38 -12.73
N ALA A 131 -10.43 -2.42 -11.92
CA ALA A 131 -10.62 -3.81 -12.35
C ALA A 131 -12.05 -4.26 -12.10
N ASN A 132 -12.49 -5.33 -12.77
CA ASN A 132 -13.79 -5.91 -12.45
C ASN A 132 -13.70 -6.81 -11.22
N LEU A 133 -14.86 -7.14 -10.66
CA LEU A 133 -14.93 -7.90 -9.39
C LEU A 133 -14.28 -9.28 -9.51
N SER A 134 -14.49 -9.98 -10.61
CA SER A 134 -13.90 -11.29 -10.81
C SER A 134 -12.37 -11.25 -10.86
N THR A 135 -11.82 -10.21 -11.46
CA THR A 135 -10.37 -9.97 -11.49
C THR A 135 -9.83 -9.72 -10.08
N VAL A 136 -10.51 -8.90 -9.27
CA VAL A 136 -10.10 -8.66 -7.88
C VAL A 136 -10.12 -9.95 -7.07
N LYS A 137 -11.17 -10.75 -7.19
CA LYS A 137 -11.26 -12.06 -6.51
C LYS A 137 -10.13 -12.99 -6.91
N SER A 138 -9.76 -13.00 -8.20
CA SER A 138 -8.63 -13.80 -8.70
C SER A 138 -7.30 -13.31 -8.13
N ARG A 139 -7.09 -12.00 -8.08
CA ARG A 139 -5.88 -11.40 -7.48
C ARG A 139 -5.76 -11.74 -6.01
N LEU A 140 -6.85 -11.66 -5.26
CA LEU A 140 -6.88 -12.02 -3.83
C LEU A 140 -6.56 -13.50 -3.65
N LYS A 141 -7.15 -14.37 -4.44
CA LYS A 141 -6.90 -15.82 -4.36
C LYS A 141 -5.45 -16.14 -4.70
N GLN A 142 -4.94 -15.61 -5.80
CA GLN A 142 -3.55 -15.84 -6.22
C GLN A 142 -2.56 -15.29 -5.19
N GLY A 143 -2.83 -14.09 -4.65
CA GLY A 143 -2.00 -13.51 -3.60
C GLY A 143 -1.98 -14.35 -2.33
N LYS A 144 -3.14 -14.83 -1.88
CA LYS A 144 -3.24 -15.74 -0.72
C LYS A 144 -2.52 -17.05 -0.94
N ASP A 145 -2.70 -17.67 -2.10
CA ASP A 145 -2.07 -18.95 -2.42
C ASP A 145 -0.55 -18.80 -2.45
N LYS A 146 -0.05 -17.71 -3.04
CA LYS A 146 1.38 -17.44 -3.07
C LYS A 146 1.93 -17.18 -1.67
N LEU A 147 1.23 -16.43 -0.83
CA LEU A 147 1.64 -16.20 0.56
C LEU A 147 1.69 -17.50 1.36
N LYS A 148 0.69 -18.35 1.24
CA LYS A 148 0.70 -19.68 1.89
C LYS A 148 1.92 -20.49 1.50
N LYS A 149 2.25 -20.47 0.21
CA LYS A 149 3.42 -21.18 -0.31
C LYS A 149 4.72 -20.62 0.29
N LEU A 150 4.85 -19.30 0.33
CA LEU A 150 6.03 -18.64 0.89
C LEU A 150 6.18 -18.90 2.39
N PHE A 151 5.07 -18.90 3.15
CA PHE A 151 5.09 -19.22 4.59
C PHE A 151 5.48 -20.69 4.82
N ASN A 152 4.95 -21.61 4.04
CA ASN A 152 5.25 -23.03 4.19
C ASN A 152 6.69 -23.36 3.83
N GLU A 153 7.27 -22.69 2.85
CA GLU A 153 8.67 -22.91 2.46
C GLU A 153 9.64 -22.52 3.59
N GLU A 154 9.34 -21.48 4.37
CA GLU A 154 10.20 -21.08 5.49
C GLU A 154 9.96 -21.91 6.76
N ASP A 155 8.72 -22.23 7.06
CA ASP A 155 8.40 -23.14 8.17
C ASP A 155 9.10 -24.49 8.01
N TYR A 156 9.39 -24.87 6.79
CA TYR A 156 10.10 -26.12 6.50
C TYR A 156 11.57 -26.06 6.87
N PHE A 157 12.18 -24.88 6.84
CA PHE A 157 13.60 -24.71 7.16
C PHE A 157 13.85 -24.44 8.65
N GLU A 158 12.85 -24.01 9.41
CA GLU A 158 12.98 -23.79 10.85
C GLU A 158 12.70 -25.02 11.70
N ARG A 159 12.30 -26.12 11.09
CA ARG A 159 12.07 -27.39 11.74
C ARG A 159 13.24 -28.33 11.40
#